data_98a6fa6801630202bc7011b7594c17ae
#
_entry.id   98a6fa6801630202bc7011b7594c17ae
#
_cell.length_a   1.000
_cell.length_b   1.000
_cell.length_c   1.000
_cell.angle_alpha   90.00
_cell.angle_beta   90.00
_cell.angle_gamma   90.00
#
_symmetry.space_group_name_H-M   'P 1'
#
loop_
_entity.id
_entity.type
_entity.pdbx_description
1 polymer ?
#
loop_
_entity_poly.entity_id
_entity_poly.type
_entity_poly.pdbx_seq_one_letter_code
_entity_poly.pdbx_strand_id
1 'polypeptide(L)'
;MNNEIKLTERQKLILFAIIEEYADVAAPVGSVTLAKLFNVSSATIRSEMARLEELGYITSPHTSAGRIPTDYGYRYYVNSLSSSPHLGNCMEADAQDSSSSEAESKKSASDSILTSDESAEALEIIDSIFNHWLNPSPLKALGSGEENEGRRSLHALEVRINAQERADFAIRSAVDMLVELTGNLGLATIGNQLYYSGISKLFSQPEFVDYERIQAVSKLLDNLEPWLHEAKPGEPLNIFIGHENPIGKNSDASLIISKFRSPYSDDSYIGVLGPTRQNYAKIMSLVRHAGRYLENTL
;
A
#
# COMPACT_ATOMS: atom_id res chain seq x y z
N MET A 1 4.73 -7.17 32.08
CA MET A 1 3.71 -6.12 32.08
C MET A 1 4.28 -4.96 31.28
N ASN A 2 4.06 -4.94 29.96
CA ASN A 2 4.45 -3.81 29.11
C ASN A 2 3.45 -2.69 29.35
N ASN A 3 3.88 -1.66 30.06
CA ASN A 3 3.15 -0.42 30.18
C ASN A 3 3.31 0.28 28.82
N GLU A 4 2.43 0.03 27.87
CA GLU A 4 2.38 0.80 26.62
C GLU A 4 2.09 2.25 27.00
N ILE A 5 3.10 3.09 26.89
CA ILE A 5 2.97 4.51 27.10
C ILE A 5 2.07 5.07 25.99
N LYS A 6 0.80 5.28 26.29
CA LYS A 6 -0.16 5.86 25.35
C LYS A 6 0.24 7.30 25.03
N LEU A 7 0.45 7.58 23.75
CA LEU A 7 0.59 8.94 23.27
C LEU A 7 -0.70 9.74 23.55
N THR A 8 -0.53 11.02 23.90
CA THR A 8 -1.67 11.95 23.94
C THR A 8 -2.18 12.20 22.52
N GLU A 9 -3.43 12.61 22.34
CA GLU A 9 -3.99 12.92 21.02
C GLU A 9 -3.16 13.97 20.27
N ARG A 10 -2.66 14.99 20.98
CA ARG A 10 -1.75 15.98 20.39
C ARG A 10 -0.45 15.36 19.90
N GLN A 11 0.16 14.46 20.65
CA GLN A 11 1.39 13.76 20.26
C GLN A 11 1.17 12.88 19.04
N LYS A 12 0.03 12.18 18.96
CA LYS A 12 -0.35 11.40 17.77
C LYS A 12 -0.47 12.28 16.55
N LEU A 13 -1.21 13.38 16.64
CA LEU A 13 -1.38 14.31 15.51
C LEU A 13 -0.05 14.90 15.05
N ILE A 14 0.83 15.27 15.98
CA ILE A 14 2.17 15.78 15.65
C ILE A 14 3.02 14.69 14.97
N LEU A 15 3.00 13.47 15.47
CA LEU A 15 3.70 12.33 14.87
C LEU A 15 3.21 12.07 13.44
N PHE A 16 1.88 12.06 13.23
CA PHE A 16 1.29 11.83 11.92
C PHE A 16 1.66 12.94 10.94
N ALA A 17 1.58 14.19 11.36
CA ALA A 17 2.00 15.32 10.53
C ALA A 17 3.51 15.28 10.20
N ILE A 18 4.37 14.80 11.10
CA ILE A 18 5.79 14.58 10.80
C ILE A 18 5.96 13.49 9.74
N ILE A 19 5.22 12.39 9.84
CA ILE A 19 5.30 11.27 8.89
C ILE A 19 4.84 11.71 7.51
N GLU A 20 3.71 12.39 7.40
CA GLU A 20 3.14 12.86 6.15
C GLU A 20 4.03 13.90 5.48
N GLU A 21 4.46 14.93 6.20
CA GLU A 21 5.37 15.96 5.69
C GLU A 21 6.71 15.37 5.23
N TYR A 22 7.26 14.41 6.01
CA TYR A 22 8.50 13.74 5.64
C TYR A 22 8.34 12.84 4.43
N ALA A 23 7.18 12.19 4.26
CA ALA A 23 6.88 11.39 3.08
C ALA A 23 6.89 12.24 1.80
N ASP A 24 6.35 13.45 1.87
CA ASP A 24 6.23 14.33 0.72
C ASP A 24 7.55 15.05 0.37
N VAL A 25 8.22 15.60 1.39
CA VAL A 25 9.37 16.52 1.18
C VAL A 25 10.73 15.82 1.20
N ALA A 26 10.82 14.62 1.79
CA ALA A 26 12.09 13.90 2.01
C ALA A 26 13.14 14.70 2.81
N ALA A 27 12.71 15.63 3.65
CA ALA A 27 13.59 16.46 4.47
C ALA A 27 13.12 16.48 5.92
N PRO A 28 14.05 16.56 6.90
CA PRO A 28 13.68 16.57 8.31
C PRO A 28 12.70 17.69 8.65
N VAL A 29 11.63 17.37 9.37
CA VAL A 29 10.51 18.26 9.64
C VAL A 29 10.84 19.20 10.81
N GLY A 30 10.74 20.50 10.58
CA GLY A 30 11.04 21.55 11.58
C GLY A 30 9.83 21.91 12.45
N SER A 31 10.10 22.30 13.70
CA SER A 31 9.04 22.76 14.63
C SER A 31 8.28 24.00 14.14
N VAL A 32 8.88 24.81 13.27
CA VAL A 32 8.23 26.02 12.73
C VAL A 32 7.14 25.66 11.72
N THR A 33 7.37 24.66 10.89
CA THR A 33 6.39 24.12 9.93
C THR A 33 5.16 23.61 10.69
N LEU A 34 5.37 22.74 11.67
CA LEU A 34 4.29 22.17 12.49
C LEU A 34 3.57 23.24 13.34
N ALA A 35 4.29 24.25 13.84
CA ALA A 35 3.68 25.33 14.61
C ALA A 35 2.62 26.10 13.80
N LYS A 36 2.88 26.30 12.51
CA LYS A 36 1.91 26.91 11.58
C LYS A 36 0.70 26.01 11.36
N LEU A 37 0.93 24.70 11.16
CA LEU A 37 -0.13 23.73 10.91
C LEU A 37 -1.08 23.61 12.12
N PHE A 38 -0.53 23.52 13.32
CA PHE A 38 -1.31 23.35 14.56
C PHE A 38 -1.75 24.65 15.22
N ASN A 39 -1.37 25.82 14.69
CA ASN A 39 -1.64 27.14 15.27
C ASN A 39 -1.22 27.25 16.74
N VAL A 40 -0.04 26.75 17.07
CA VAL A 40 0.57 26.81 18.40
C VAL A 40 1.99 27.37 18.36
N SER A 41 2.58 27.67 19.49
CA SER A 41 3.97 28.17 19.53
C SER A 41 4.97 27.09 19.10
N SER A 42 6.05 27.48 18.41
CA SER A 42 7.13 26.56 18.05
C SER A 42 7.83 25.97 19.29
N ALA A 43 7.76 26.64 20.43
CA ALA A 43 8.28 26.14 21.70
C ALA A 43 7.44 24.94 22.20
N THR A 44 6.12 25.02 22.09
CA THR A 44 5.20 23.93 22.42
C THR A 44 5.48 22.71 21.53
N ILE A 45 5.60 22.93 20.21
CA ILE A 45 5.93 21.84 19.28
C ILE A 45 7.27 21.19 19.62
N ARG A 46 8.30 21.99 19.94
CA ARG A 46 9.62 21.41 20.32
C ARG A 46 9.53 20.54 21.56
N SER A 47 8.73 20.92 22.56
CA SER A 47 8.52 20.10 23.76
C SER A 47 7.86 18.78 23.44
N GLU A 48 6.82 18.77 22.58
CA GLU A 48 6.16 17.55 22.17
C GLU A 48 7.08 16.67 21.29
N MET A 49 7.84 17.28 20.36
CA MET A 49 8.83 16.55 19.56
C MET A 49 9.93 15.93 20.43
N ALA A 50 10.43 16.64 21.44
CA ALA A 50 11.40 16.08 22.39
C ALA A 50 10.82 14.85 23.11
N ARG A 51 9.55 14.92 23.50
CA ARG A 51 8.88 13.79 24.14
C ARG A 51 8.69 12.59 23.20
N LEU A 52 8.32 12.84 21.94
CA LEU A 52 8.21 11.80 20.92
C LEU A 52 9.57 11.15 20.60
N GLU A 53 10.66 11.94 20.66
CA GLU A 53 12.03 11.47 20.48
C GLU A 53 12.48 10.61 21.66
N GLU A 54 12.21 11.01 22.90
CA GLU A 54 12.47 10.21 24.11
C GLU A 54 11.73 8.88 24.08
N LEU A 55 10.53 8.84 23.50
CA LEU A 55 9.73 7.65 23.32
C LEU A 55 10.13 6.80 22.10
N GLY A 56 11.08 7.29 21.28
CA GLY A 56 11.62 6.57 20.15
C GLY A 56 10.78 6.60 18.87
N TYR A 57 9.74 7.43 18.78
CA TYR A 57 8.89 7.53 17.58
C TYR A 57 9.53 8.36 16.48
N ILE A 58 10.37 9.33 16.84
CA ILE A 58 11.09 10.19 15.91
C ILE A 58 12.55 10.30 16.35
N THR A 59 13.42 10.73 15.45
CA THR A 59 14.84 10.94 15.72
C THR A 59 15.36 12.21 15.05
N SER A 60 16.49 12.71 15.51
CA SER A 60 17.21 13.83 14.91
C SER A 60 18.39 13.31 14.11
N PRO A 61 18.44 13.48 12.78
CA PRO A 61 19.61 13.05 12.00
C PRO A 61 20.86 13.89 12.34
N HIS A 62 20.70 15.17 12.74
CA HIS A 62 21.77 16.06 13.17
C HIS A 62 21.23 17.05 14.22
N THR A 63 22.12 17.60 15.06
CA THR A 63 21.78 18.44 16.22
C THR A 63 20.92 19.68 15.89
N SER A 64 21.06 20.25 14.69
CA SER A 64 20.31 21.43 14.22
C SER A 64 19.23 21.09 13.18
N ALA A 65 19.09 19.83 12.79
CA ALA A 65 18.09 19.38 11.83
C ALA A 65 16.71 19.27 12.50
N GLY A 66 15.66 19.21 11.68
CA GLY A 66 14.34 18.80 12.12
C GLY A 66 14.31 17.36 12.65
N ARG A 67 13.13 16.78 12.67
CA ARG A 67 12.93 15.38 13.09
C ARG A 67 12.46 14.52 11.91
N ILE A 68 12.87 13.26 11.93
CA ILE A 68 12.42 12.23 11.00
C ILE A 68 11.77 11.08 11.77
N PRO A 69 10.79 10.38 11.20
CA PRO A 69 10.19 9.20 11.83
C PRO A 69 11.19 8.05 11.94
N THR A 70 11.04 7.23 12.98
CA THR A 70 11.70 5.92 13.10
C THR A 70 10.79 4.82 12.55
N ASP A 71 11.31 3.60 12.36
CA ASP A 71 10.49 2.42 12.01
C ASP A 71 9.37 2.20 13.03
N TYR A 72 9.65 2.46 14.31
CA TYR A 72 8.66 2.38 15.38
C TYR A 72 7.56 3.45 15.25
N GLY A 73 7.92 4.67 14.84
CA GLY A 73 6.97 5.74 14.52
C GLY A 73 6.07 5.38 13.34
N TYR A 74 6.64 4.87 12.27
CA TYR A 74 5.87 4.38 11.11
C TYR A 74 4.96 3.21 11.49
N ARG A 75 5.43 2.26 12.30
CA ARG A 75 4.61 1.13 12.75
C ARG A 75 3.40 1.59 13.56
N TYR A 76 3.59 2.55 14.45
CA TYR A 76 2.49 3.14 15.23
C TYR A 76 1.45 3.80 14.31
N TYR A 77 1.91 4.57 13.30
CA TYR A 77 1.05 5.21 12.31
C TYR A 77 0.24 4.18 11.53
N VAL A 78 0.89 3.17 10.95
CA VAL A 78 0.26 2.10 10.18
C VAL A 78 -0.78 1.33 11.02
N ASN A 79 -0.47 1.01 12.27
CA ASN A 79 -1.41 0.34 13.17
C ASN A 79 -2.64 1.22 13.46
N SER A 80 -2.44 2.53 13.59
CA SER A 80 -3.53 3.48 13.78
C SER A 80 -4.44 3.58 12.55
N LEU A 81 -3.85 3.58 11.34
CA LEU A 81 -4.62 3.52 10.08
C LEU A 81 -5.45 2.23 9.98
N SER A 82 -4.85 1.09 10.33
CA SER A 82 -5.52 -0.22 10.25
C SER A 82 -6.67 -0.35 11.26
N SER A 83 -6.61 0.38 12.38
CA SER A 83 -7.61 0.35 13.45
C SER A 83 -8.76 1.35 13.23
N SER A 84 -8.65 2.23 12.24
CA SER A 84 -9.66 3.25 11.94
C SER A 84 -10.80 2.64 11.11
N PRO A 85 -12.07 2.74 11.53
CA PRO A 85 -13.21 2.12 10.83
C PRO A 85 -13.42 2.66 9.41
N HIS A 86 -12.88 3.82 9.06
CA HIS A 86 -13.01 4.42 7.72
C HIS A 86 -12.23 3.71 6.62
N LEU A 87 -11.17 2.95 6.91
CA LEU A 87 -10.47 2.11 5.94
C LEU A 87 -11.13 0.73 5.75
N GLY A 88 -12.02 0.34 6.67
CA GLY A 88 -12.79 -0.92 6.59
C GLY A 88 -14.15 -0.79 5.87
N ASN A 89 -14.74 0.41 5.85
CA ASN A 89 -16.15 0.60 5.45
C ASN A 89 -16.37 1.23 4.06
N CYS A 90 -15.33 1.49 3.27
CA CYS A 90 -15.56 2.02 1.92
C CYS A 90 -16.11 0.99 0.92
N MET A 91 -16.44 -0.24 1.32
CA MET A 91 -16.91 -1.28 0.38
C MET A 91 -18.06 -2.16 0.87
N GLU A 92 -18.82 -1.76 1.89
CA GLU A 92 -20.09 -2.45 2.25
C GLU A 92 -21.36 -1.65 1.89
N ALA A 93 -21.27 -0.54 1.16
CA ALA A 93 -22.38 0.37 0.89
C ALA A 93 -23.16 0.10 -0.41
N ASP A 94 -22.86 -0.93 -1.18
CA ASP A 94 -23.58 -1.23 -2.44
C ASP A 94 -24.47 -2.46 -2.40
N ALA A 95 -25.10 -2.74 -1.26
CA ALA A 95 -26.22 -3.69 -1.22
C ALA A 95 -27.23 -3.33 -0.13
N GLN A 96 -28.00 -2.26 -0.30
CA GLN A 96 -29.43 -2.19 0.11
C GLN A 96 -29.97 -0.76 0.01
N ASP A 97 -30.76 -0.59 -1.02
CA ASP A 97 -32.09 0.03 -1.11
C ASP A 97 -32.41 1.35 -0.38
N SER A 98 -32.91 2.24 -1.23
CA SER A 98 -33.62 3.47 -1.00
C SER A 98 -34.64 3.44 0.14
N SER A 99 -34.55 4.39 1.09
CA SER A 99 -35.70 5.25 1.48
C SER A 99 -35.36 6.25 2.60
N SER A 100 -35.54 7.54 2.23
CA SER A 100 -36.04 8.67 3.05
C SER A 100 -35.54 8.94 4.47
N SER A 101 -34.93 10.05 4.79
CA SER A 101 -35.57 11.33 5.14
C SER A 101 -34.58 12.28 5.84
N GLU A 102 -34.80 13.53 5.59
CA GLU A 102 -34.12 14.73 6.08
C GLU A 102 -34.01 14.85 7.60
N ALA A 103 -32.90 15.35 8.10
CA ALA A 103 -32.88 16.30 9.22
C ALA A 103 -31.53 17.04 9.33
N GLU A 104 -31.65 18.33 9.40
CA GLU A 104 -30.62 19.38 9.44
C GLU A 104 -29.72 19.42 10.67
N SER A 105 -28.54 19.97 10.41
CA SER A 105 -27.76 20.93 11.19
C SER A 105 -27.09 20.51 12.51
N LYS A 106 -25.74 20.53 12.51
CA LYS A 106 -24.96 21.59 13.20
C LYS A 106 -23.45 21.43 12.90
N LYS A 107 -22.89 22.49 12.30
CA LYS A 107 -21.45 22.73 12.15
C LYS A 107 -20.76 22.78 13.50
N SER A 108 -19.64 22.08 13.67
CA SER A 108 -18.53 22.59 14.47
C SER A 108 -17.21 22.18 13.82
N ALA A 109 -16.34 23.16 13.63
CA ALA A 109 -15.09 23.13 12.89
C ALA A 109 -14.04 22.28 13.60
N SER A 110 -13.62 21.20 12.94
CA SER A 110 -12.31 20.52 13.11
C SER A 110 -12.08 19.41 12.06
N ASP A 111 -12.68 19.55 10.85
CA ASP A 111 -12.47 18.62 9.75
C ASP A 111 -11.74 19.33 8.61
N SER A 112 -10.42 19.30 8.63
CA SER A 112 -9.58 19.60 7.47
C SER A 112 -8.23 18.89 7.56
N ILE A 113 -8.25 17.56 7.62
CA ILE A 113 -7.12 16.71 7.28
C ILE A 113 -7.72 15.46 6.66
N LEU A 114 -7.60 15.35 5.33
CA LEU A 114 -8.14 14.35 4.41
C LEU A 114 -9.66 14.51 4.17
N THR A 115 -10.00 15.21 3.11
CA THR A 115 -11.35 15.24 2.60
C THR A 115 -11.70 13.86 2.05
N SER A 116 -12.78 13.27 2.57
CA SER A 116 -13.34 11.99 2.13
C SER A 116 -13.68 11.92 0.63
N ASP A 117 -13.79 13.09 -0.02
CA ASP A 117 -14.07 13.20 -1.46
C ASP A 117 -12.86 12.85 -2.34
N GLU A 118 -11.64 13.29 -2.00
CA GLU A 118 -10.46 12.96 -2.81
C GLU A 118 -10.12 11.47 -2.78
N SER A 119 -10.41 10.79 -1.66
CA SER A 119 -10.20 9.35 -1.55
C SER A 119 -11.26 8.55 -2.31
N ALA A 120 -12.51 9.01 -2.34
CA ALA A 120 -13.60 8.38 -3.08
C ALA A 120 -13.44 8.59 -4.59
N GLU A 121 -13.12 9.82 -5.03
CA GLU A 121 -12.82 10.09 -6.44
C GLU A 121 -11.58 9.32 -6.95
N ALA A 122 -10.55 9.18 -6.11
CA ALA A 122 -9.38 8.38 -6.46
C ALA A 122 -9.74 6.89 -6.62
N LEU A 123 -10.63 6.34 -5.80
CA LEU A 123 -11.09 4.96 -5.90
C LEU A 123 -11.98 4.74 -7.13
N GLU A 124 -12.91 5.65 -7.43
CA GLU A 124 -13.72 5.57 -8.66
C GLU A 124 -12.89 5.67 -9.94
N ILE A 125 -11.87 6.54 -9.95
CA ILE A 125 -10.92 6.65 -11.06
C ILE A 125 -10.12 5.35 -11.20
N ILE A 126 -9.69 4.76 -10.08
CA ILE A 126 -8.97 3.49 -10.06
C ILE A 126 -9.85 2.36 -10.60
N ASP A 127 -11.10 2.24 -10.15
CA ASP A 127 -12.04 1.24 -10.66
C ASP A 127 -12.33 1.42 -12.15
N SER A 128 -12.52 2.65 -12.60
CA SER A 128 -12.73 2.97 -14.02
C SER A 128 -11.52 2.60 -14.87
N ILE A 129 -10.31 2.91 -14.41
CA ILE A 129 -9.06 2.59 -15.10
C ILE A 129 -8.82 1.08 -15.11
N PHE A 130 -8.99 0.40 -13.99
CA PHE A 130 -8.86 -1.07 -13.90
C PHE A 130 -9.88 -1.77 -14.81
N ASN A 131 -11.15 -1.36 -14.79
CA ASN A 131 -12.19 -1.94 -15.65
C ASN A 131 -11.93 -1.69 -17.14
N HIS A 132 -11.39 -0.52 -17.52
CA HIS A 132 -11.06 -0.23 -18.91
C HIS A 132 -9.87 -1.07 -19.42
N TRP A 133 -8.88 -1.32 -18.58
CA TRP A 133 -7.67 -2.07 -18.96
C TRP A 133 -7.85 -3.60 -18.90
N LEU A 134 -8.67 -4.10 -17.98
CA LEU A 134 -8.82 -5.54 -17.74
C LEU A 134 -9.98 -6.18 -18.54
N ASN A 135 -10.87 -5.37 -19.15
CA ASN A 135 -11.94 -5.85 -20.02
C ASN A 135 -11.75 -5.38 -21.47
N PRO A 136 -10.81 -5.95 -22.26
CA PRO A 136 -10.86 -5.80 -23.69
C PRO A 136 -12.14 -6.50 -24.21
N SER A 137 -12.95 -5.79 -24.98
CA SER A 137 -14.23 -6.26 -25.53
C SER A 137 -14.13 -7.67 -26.13
N PRO A 138 -15.06 -8.57 -25.83
CA PRO A 138 -15.00 -9.94 -26.33
C PRO A 138 -15.15 -9.98 -27.84
N LEU A 139 -14.16 -10.55 -28.54
CA LEU A 139 -14.27 -10.92 -29.94
C LEU A 139 -15.39 -11.94 -30.11
N LYS A 140 -16.38 -11.61 -30.95
CA LYS A 140 -17.52 -12.45 -31.28
C LYS A 140 -17.09 -13.83 -31.76
N ALA A 141 -17.53 -14.85 -31.05
CA ALA A 141 -17.41 -16.24 -31.49
C ALA A 141 -18.39 -16.52 -32.67
N LEU A 142 -17.87 -17.05 -33.74
CA LEU A 142 -18.64 -17.57 -34.89
C LEU A 142 -18.58 -19.11 -34.92
N GLY A 143 -19.74 -19.78 -34.96
CA GLY A 143 -19.91 -21.01 -35.72
C GLY A 143 -20.17 -22.30 -34.95
N SER A 144 -21.38 -22.80 -35.10
CA SER A 144 -21.91 -24.14 -34.73
C SER A 144 -21.35 -25.26 -35.60
N GLY A 145 -20.99 -26.42 -34.99
CA GLY A 145 -20.71 -27.66 -35.70
C GLY A 145 -20.40 -28.81 -34.74
N GLU A 146 -20.94 -30.00 -34.98
CA GLU A 146 -20.93 -31.21 -34.17
C GLU A 146 -19.55 -31.63 -33.65
N GLU A 147 -19.46 -31.77 -32.32
CA GLU A 147 -18.20 -31.96 -31.60
C GLU A 147 -17.91 -33.44 -31.33
N ASN A 148 -16.80 -33.94 -31.89
CA ASN A 148 -16.17 -35.19 -31.53
C ASN A 148 -15.43 -35.05 -30.19
N GLU A 149 -15.35 -36.09 -29.35
CA GLU A 149 -14.75 -36.07 -28.00
C GLU A 149 -13.33 -35.48 -27.96
N GLY A 150 -12.53 -35.69 -29.01
CA GLY A 150 -11.21 -35.08 -29.17
C GLY A 150 -11.23 -33.54 -29.31
N ARG A 151 -12.27 -32.97 -29.93
CA ARG A 151 -12.45 -31.53 -30.06
C ARG A 151 -12.84 -30.89 -28.74
N ARG A 152 -13.63 -31.58 -27.88
CA ARG A 152 -13.98 -31.08 -26.54
C ARG A 152 -12.77 -30.98 -25.64
N SER A 153 -11.87 -31.98 -25.71
CA SER A 153 -10.62 -31.94 -24.93
C SER A 153 -9.68 -30.82 -25.39
N LEU A 154 -9.56 -30.60 -26.72
CA LEU A 154 -8.78 -29.47 -27.27
C LEU A 154 -9.40 -28.11 -26.91
N HIS A 155 -10.72 -27.98 -27.03
CA HIS A 155 -11.41 -26.76 -26.66
C HIS A 155 -11.29 -26.47 -25.16
N ALA A 156 -11.41 -27.49 -24.29
CA ALA A 156 -11.17 -27.33 -22.85
C ALA A 156 -9.72 -26.90 -22.54
N LEU A 157 -8.75 -27.41 -23.31
CA LEU A 157 -7.35 -27.02 -23.20
C LEU A 157 -7.16 -25.55 -23.64
N GLU A 158 -7.72 -25.15 -24.78
CA GLU A 158 -7.69 -23.78 -25.29
C GLU A 158 -8.33 -22.79 -24.30
N VAL A 159 -9.49 -23.15 -23.75
CA VAL A 159 -10.15 -22.33 -22.71
C VAL A 159 -9.29 -22.18 -21.48
N ARG A 160 -8.59 -23.23 -21.04
CA ARG A 160 -7.67 -23.16 -19.88
C ARG A 160 -6.45 -22.31 -20.18
N ILE A 161 -5.82 -22.46 -21.36
CA ILE A 161 -4.68 -21.64 -21.79
C ILE A 161 -5.09 -20.17 -21.86
N ASN A 162 -6.21 -19.86 -22.51
CA ASN A 162 -6.73 -18.49 -22.60
C ASN A 162 -7.08 -17.90 -21.22
N ALA A 163 -7.57 -18.68 -20.29
CA ALA A 163 -7.84 -18.23 -18.93
C ALA A 163 -6.54 -17.91 -18.16
N GLN A 164 -5.51 -18.75 -18.32
CA GLN A 164 -4.19 -18.50 -17.72
C GLN A 164 -3.54 -17.24 -18.31
N GLU A 165 -3.54 -17.08 -19.63
CA GLU A 165 -3.01 -15.88 -20.29
C GLU A 165 -3.72 -14.60 -19.83
N ARG A 166 -5.05 -14.66 -19.62
CA ARG A 166 -5.82 -13.54 -19.07
C ARG A 166 -5.43 -13.24 -17.64
N ALA A 167 -5.25 -14.27 -16.82
CA ALA A 167 -4.83 -14.09 -15.43
C ALA A 167 -3.43 -13.47 -15.34
N ASP A 168 -2.47 -13.96 -16.12
CA ASP A 168 -1.13 -13.39 -16.19
C ASP A 168 -1.16 -11.93 -16.62
N PHE A 169 -1.92 -11.61 -17.65
CA PHE A 169 -2.08 -10.25 -18.15
C PHE A 169 -2.70 -9.34 -17.07
N ALA A 170 -3.76 -9.77 -16.40
CA ALA A 170 -4.42 -9.00 -15.34
C ALA A 170 -3.47 -8.72 -14.18
N ILE A 171 -2.73 -9.73 -13.71
CA ILE A 171 -1.77 -9.58 -12.61
C ILE A 171 -0.64 -8.62 -13.00
N ARG A 172 -0.05 -8.77 -14.20
CA ARG A 172 1.01 -7.88 -14.69
C ARG A 172 0.53 -6.44 -14.84
N SER A 173 -0.67 -6.25 -15.40
CA SER A 173 -1.28 -4.92 -15.55
C SER A 173 -1.55 -4.27 -14.20
N ALA A 174 -2.00 -5.02 -13.20
CA ALA A 174 -2.19 -4.52 -11.85
C ALA A 174 -0.86 -4.10 -11.20
N VAL A 175 0.22 -4.86 -11.41
CA VAL A 175 1.56 -4.49 -10.94
C VAL A 175 2.04 -3.20 -11.59
N ASP A 176 1.92 -3.09 -12.93
CA ASP A 176 2.36 -1.89 -13.65
C ASP A 176 1.58 -0.65 -13.21
N MET A 177 0.27 -0.80 -12.95
CA MET A 177 -0.56 0.27 -12.41
C MET A 177 -0.11 0.69 -11.00
N LEU A 178 0.21 -0.27 -10.12
CA LEU A 178 0.76 0.05 -8.80
C LEU A 178 2.08 0.83 -8.90
N VAL A 179 2.95 0.49 -9.86
CA VAL A 179 4.18 1.23 -10.12
C VAL A 179 3.90 2.67 -10.53
N GLU A 180 2.95 2.90 -11.41
CA GLU A 180 2.58 4.24 -11.87
C GLU A 180 1.97 5.09 -10.76
N LEU A 181 1.05 4.53 -9.98
CA LEU A 181 0.33 5.24 -8.93
C LEU A 181 1.18 5.53 -7.68
N THR A 182 2.16 4.66 -7.38
CA THR A 182 2.98 4.76 -6.16
C THR A 182 4.37 5.32 -6.38
N GLY A 183 4.89 5.24 -7.61
CA GLY A 183 6.29 5.58 -7.90
C GLY A 183 7.32 4.61 -7.31
N ASN A 184 6.89 3.45 -6.83
CA ASN A 184 7.70 2.40 -6.22
C ASN A 184 7.78 1.16 -7.11
N LEU A 185 8.52 0.14 -6.67
CA LEU A 185 8.54 -1.15 -7.35
C LEU A 185 7.26 -1.93 -7.02
N GLY A 186 6.52 -2.31 -8.05
CA GLY A 186 5.39 -3.23 -7.95
C GLY A 186 5.82 -4.68 -8.12
N LEU A 187 5.16 -5.60 -7.43
CA LEU A 187 5.46 -7.03 -7.50
C LEU A 187 4.19 -7.88 -7.35
N ALA A 188 4.20 -9.07 -7.93
CA ALA A 188 3.19 -10.10 -7.69
C ALA A 188 3.74 -11.50 -7.94
N THR A 189 3.12 -12.50 -7.31
CA THR A 189 3.39 -13.91 -7.62
C THR A 189 2.50 -14.39 -8.77
N ILE A 190 3.09 -15.07 -9.76
CA ILE A 190 2.40 -15.74 -10.86
C ILE A 190 2.85 -17.21 -10.82
N GLY A 191 2.00 -18.08 -10.30
CA GLY A 191 2.40 -19.44 -9.99
C GLY A 191 3.55 -19.46 -8.98
N ASN A 192 4.65 -20.10 -9.35
CA ASN A 192 5.86 -20.19 -8.52
C ASN A 192 6.91 -19.13 -8.86
N GLN A 193 6.56 -18.10 -9.61
CA GLN A 193 7.50 -17.07 -10.03
C GLN A 193 7.10 -15.70 -9.47
N LEU A 194 8.10 -14.90 -9.15
CA LEU A 194 7.92 -13.51 -8.79
C LEU A 194 8.02 -12.64 -10.05
N TYR A 195 6.95 -11.95 -10.37
CA TYR A 195 6.95 -10.84 -11.33
C TYR A 195 7.13 -9.53 -10.61
N TYR A 196 7.96 -8.66 -11.12
CA TYR A 196 8.11 -7.30 -10.61
C TYR A 196 8.39 -6.31 -11.73
N SER A 197 8.01 -5.05 -11.50
CA SER A 197 8.17 -3.93 -12.42
C SER A 197 8.57 -2.67 -11.65
N GLY A 198 9.17 -1.69 -12.32
CA GLY A 198 9.48 -0.41 -11.70
C GLY A 198 10.80 -0.34 -10.92
N ILE A 199 11.77 -1.22 -11.18
CA ILE A 199 13.12 -1.18 -10.56
C ILE A 199 13.77 0.20 -10.70
N SER A 200 13.68 0.82 -11.88
CA SER A 200 14.27 2.13 -12.13
C SER A 200 13.64 3.22 -11.24
N LYS A 201 12.33 3.14 -10.98
CA LYS A 201 11.64 4.07 -10.09
C LYS A 201 12.08 3.87 -8.63
N LEU A 202 12.25 2.63 -8.19
CA LEU A 202 12.76 2.33 -6.85
C LEU A 202 14.15 2.93 -6.64
N PHE A 203 15.09 2.65 -7.53
CA PHE A 203 16.47 3.15 -7.41
C PHE A 203 16.64 4.64 -7.76
N SER A 204 15.63 5.32 -8.25
CA SER A 204 15.63 6.78 -8.38
C SER A 204 15.29 7.51 -7.08
N GLN A 205 14.83 6.79 -6.06
CA GLN A 205 14.53 7.37 -4.75
C GLN A 205 15.81 7.76 -4.02
N PRO A 206 15.82 8.90 -3.29
CA PRO A 206 17.01 9.42 -2.64
C PRO A 206 17.61 8.47 -1.58
N GLU A 207 16.83 7.56 -1.04
CA GLU A 207 17.25 6.57 -0.05
C GLU A 207 18.17 5.50 -0.64
N PHE A 208 18.06 5.24 -1.95
CA PHE A 208 18.78 4.16 -2.64
C PHE A 208 19.92 4.65 -3.52
N VAL A 209 20.55 5.77 -3.17
CA VAL A 209 21.72 6.31 -3.90
C VAL A 209 23.00 5.54 -3.54
N ASP A 210 23.12 5.04 -2.32
CA ASP A 210 24.31 4.36 -1.82
C ASP A 210 24.39 2.92 -2.32
N TYR A 211 25.57 2.50 -2.74
CA TYR A 211 25.82 1.14 -3.23
C TYR A 211 25.42 0.05 -2.23
N GLU A 212 25.67 0.25 -0.94
CA GLU A 212 25.32 -0.71 0.10
C GLU A 212 23.81 -0.93 0.20
N ARG A 213 23.02 0.13 0.06
CA ARG A 213 21.56 0.06 0.06
C ARG A 213 21.01 -0.60 -1.20
N ILE A 214 21.57 -0.25 -2.37
CA ILE A 214 21.23 -0.93 -3.63
C ILE A 214 21.49 -2.44 -3.51
N GLN A 215 22.66 -2.83 -2.96
CA GLN A 215 22.99 -4.24 -2.75
C GLN A 215 22.04 -4.92 -1.77
N ALA A 216 21.65 -4.24 -0.68
CA ALA A 216 20.72 -4.77 0.30
C ALA A 216 19.31 -5.00 -0.30
N VAL A 217 18.82 -4.06 -1.10
CA VAL A 217 17.55 -4.19 -1.81
C VAL A 217 17.60 -5.29 -2.86
N SER A 218 18.70 -5.39 -3.61
CA SER A 218 18.87 -6.47 -4.60
C SER A 218 18.83 -7.85 -3.93
N LYS A 219 19.55 -8.03 -2.80
CA LYS A 219 19.47 -9.26 -2.02
C LYS A 219 18.08 -9.54 -1.46
N LEU A 220 17.33 -8.49 -1.10
CA LEU A 220 15.94 -8.65 -0.67
C LEU A 220 15.11 -9.21 -1.82
N LEU A 221 15.21 -8.65 -3.02
CA LEU A 221 14.48 -9.12 -4.21
C LEU A 221 14.83 -10.58 -4.56
N ASP A 222 16.11 -10.95 -4.50
CA ASP A 222 16.58 -12.32 -4.78
C ASP A 222 15.99 -13.34 -3.79
N ASN A 223 15.72 -12.93 -2.55
CA ASN A 223 15.20 -13.80 -1.49
C ASN A 223 13.67 -13.69 -1.29
N LEU A 224 13.01 -12.78 -1.99
CA LEU A 224 11.60 -12.47 -1.76
C LEU A 224 10.68 -13.65 -2.15
N GLU A 225 10.90 -14.25 -3.31
CA GLU A 225 10.11 -15.39 -3.78
C GLU A 225 10.24 -16.62 -2.85
N PRO A 226 11.45 -17.10 -2.53
CA PRO A 226 11.61 -18.21 -1.58
C PRO A 226 10.97 -17.91 -0.22
N TRP A 227 11.12 -16.68 0.28
CA TRP A 227 10.54 -16.30 1.55
C TRP A 227 9.00 -16.28 1.53
N LEU A 228 8.38 -15.76 0.47
CA LEU A 228 6.92 -15.78 0.33
C LEU A 228 6.36 -17.20 0.33
N HIS A 229 7.06 -18.13 -0.34
CA HIS A 229 6.69 -19.54 -0.35
C HIS A 229 6.83 -20.23 1.00
N GLU A 230 7.85 -19.87 1.78
CA GLU A 230 8.12 -20.47 3.08
C GLU A 230 7.26 -19.85 4.18
N ALA A 231 7.27 -18.52 4.29
CA ALA A 231 6.62 -17.78 5.37
C ALA A 231 5.10 -17.71 5.24
N LYS A 232 4.58 -17.73 4.01
CA LYS A 232 3.15 -17.65 3.66
C LYS A 232 2.39 -16.64 4.52
N PRO A 233 2.71 -15.34 4.44
CA PRO A 233 2.03 -14.32 5.23
C PRO A 233 0.52 -14.46 5.13
N GLY A 234 -0.17 -14.68 6.25
CA GLY A 234 -1.57 -15.11 6.27
C GLY A 234 -2.59 -13.98 6.32
N GLU A 235 -2.16 -12.79 6.71
CA GLU A 235 -3.06 -11.64 6.80
C GLU A 235 -3.45 -11.13 5.40
N PRO A 236 -4.67 -10.61 5.22
CA PRO A 236 -5.09 -10.04 3.94
C PRO A 236 -4.18 -8.91 3.44
N LEU A 237 -3.60 -8.14 4.36
CA LEU A 237 -2.60 -7.12 4.08
C LEU A 237 -1.45 -7.25 5.08
N ASN A 238 -0.25 -7.48 4.59
CA ASN A 238 0.97 -7.58 5.40
C ASN A 238 1.89 -6.41 5.09
N ILE A 239 2.46 -5.81 6.14
CA ILE A 239 3.29 -4.62 6.04
C ILE A 239 4.54 -4.84 6.86
N PHE A 240 5.71 -4.75 6.22
CA PHE A 240 7.03 -4.93 6.82
C PHE A 240 7.82 -3.63 6.64
N ILE A 241 8.18 -2.95 7.73
CA ILE A 241 8.78 -1.61 7.72
C ILE A 241 10.25 -1.71 8.15
N GLY A 242 11.16 -1.28 7.28
CA GLY A 242 12.60 -1.20 7.58
C GLY A 242 13.15 -2.47 8.24
N HIS A 243 13.57 -2.37 9.49
CA HIS A 243 14.16 -3.48 10.24
C HIS A 243 13.22 -4.65 10.57
N GLU A 244 11.91 -4.44 10.44
CA GLU A 244 10.91 -5.52 10.60
C GLU A 244 10.91 -6.47 9.41
N ASN A 245 11.45 -6.04 8.27
CA ASN A 245 11.50 -6.85 7.06
C ASN A 245 12.42 -8.07 7.29
N PRO A 246 11.89 -9.30 7.26
CA PRO A 246 12.63 -10.49 7.63
C PRO A 246 13.82 -10.79 6.71
N ILE A 247 13.74 -10.34 5.45
CA ILE A 247 14.75 -10.61 4.40
C ILE A 247 15.57 -9.38 4.01
N GLY A 248 15.24 -8.20 4.53
CA GLY A 248 15.88 -6.94 4.12
C GLY A 248 16.06 -5.94 5.24
N LYS A 249 16.48 -6.37 6.44
CA LYS A 249 16.60 -5.52 7.64
C LYS A 249 17.45 -4.26 7.46
N ASN A 250 18.43 -4.28 6.58
CA ASN A 250 19.34 -3.15 6.34
C ASN A 250 19.07 -2.44 5.00
N SER A 251 17.92 -2.70 4.39
CA SER A 251 17.60 -2.14 3.07
C SER A 251 16.96 -0.76 3.13
N ASP A 252 16.58 -0.28 4.33
CA ASP A 252 15.73 0.91 4.52
C ASP A 252 14.48 0.89 3.62
N ALA A 253 14.00 -0.30 3.30
CA ALA A 253 12.85 -0.54 2.45
C ALA A 253 11.67 -1.09 3.24
N SER A 254 10.48 -0.74 2.80
CA SER A 254 9.23 -1.30 3.32
C SER A 254 8.53 -2.08 2.23
N LEU A 255 8.03 -3.26 2.60
CA LEU A 255 7.27 -4.16 1.76
C LEU A 255 5.81 -4.17 2.23
N ILE A 256 4.88 -3.89 1.31
CA ILE A 256 3.44 -3.94 1.55
C ILE A 256 2.85 -4.93 0.54
N ILE A 257 2.26 -6.01 1.01
CA ILE A 257 1.69 -7.07 0.17
C ILE A 257 0.27 -7.42 0.59
N SER A 258 -0.59 -7.63 -0.38
CA SER A 258 -1.93 -8.18 -0.22
C SER A 258 -1.95 -9.61 -0.72
N LYS A 259 -2.56 -10.49 0.08
CA LYS A 259 -2.83 -11.86 -0.31
C LYS A 259 -4.10 -11.90 -1.15
N PHE A 260 -4.13 -12.73 -2.19
CA PHE A 260 -5.30 -13.01 -3.01
C PHE A 260 -5.26 -14.45 -3.55
N ARG A 261 -6.40 -14.96 -3.98
CA ARG A 261 -6.48 -16.25 -4.68
C ARG A 261 -6.33 -16.05 -6.18
N SER A 262 -5.55 -16.90 -6.81
CA SER A 262 -5.37 -16.91 -8.25
C SER A 262 -5.62 -18.31 -8.81
N PRO A 263 -5.76 -18.49 -10.14
CA PRO A 263 -5.84 -19.80 -10.77
C PRO A 263 -4.61 -20.69 -10.51
N TYR A 264 -3.52 -20.12 -10.01
CA TYR A 264 -2.25 -20.82 -9.75
C TYR A 264 -2.09 -21.26 -8.30
N SER A 265 -2.61 -20.49 -7.34
CA SER A 265 -2.42 -20.71 -5.90
C SER A 265 -3.43 -19.94 -5.06
N ASP A 266 -3.83 -20.54 -3.95
CA ASP A 266 -4.59 -19.87 -2.89
C ASP A 266 -3.73 -18.83 -2.12
N ASP A 267 -2.40 -18.95 -2.23
CA ASP A 267 -1.42 -18.09 -1.59
C ASP A 267 -0.68 -17.24 -2.62
N SER A 268 -1.40 -16.45 -3.42
CA SER A 268 -0.82 -15.45 -4.32
C SER A 268 -0.71 -14.11 -3.64
N TYR A 269 0.28 -13.31 -4.04
CA TYR A 269 0.57 -12.01 -3.44
C TYR A 269 0.72 -10.94 -4.51
N ILE A 270 0.21 -9.75 -4.24
CA ILE A 270 0.47 -8.52 -5.00
C ILE A 270 0.88 -7.42 -4.03
N GLY A 271 1.82 -6.58 -4.43
CA GLY A 271 2.28 -5.52 -3.52
C GLY A 271 3.28 -4.56 -4.08
N VAL A 272 3.86 -3.79 -3.18
CA VAL A 272 4.77 -2.71 -3.46
C VAL A 272 5.98 -2.79 -2.52
N LEU A 273 7.17 -2.62 -3.07
CA LEU A 273 8.42 -2.41 -2.35
C LEU A 273 8.89 -0.98 -2.61
N GLY A 274 9.07 -0.21 -1.56
CA GLY A 274 9.52 1.18 -1.61
C GLY A 274 10.38 1.54 -0.41
N PRO A 275 10.85 2.81 -0.30
CA PRO A 275 11.57 3.25 0.88
C PRO A 275 10.67 3.22 2.13
N THR A 276 11.27 3.24 3.32
CA THR A 276 10.48 3.40 4.57
C THR A 276 9.71 4.71 4.60
N ARG A 277 10.22 5.74 3.93
CA ARG A 277 9.56 7.00 3.71
C ARG A 277 8.58 6.90 2.53
N GLN A 278 7.33 6.56 2.81
CA GLN A 278 6.29 6.48 1.78
C GLN A 278 4.91 6.84 2.36
N ASN A 279 3.98 7.18 1.48
CA ASN A 279 2.59 7.43 1.88
C ASN A 279 1.87 6.10 2.15
N TYR A 280 1.96 5.63 3.40
CA TYR A 280 1.37 4.34 3.80
C TYR A 280 -0.15 4.29 3.61
N ALA A 281 -0.89 5.38 3.91
CA ALA A 281 -2.33 5.41 3.77
C ALA A 281 -2.76 5.11 2.33
N LYS A 282 -2.16 5.82 1.37
CA LYS A 282 -2.40 5.63 -0.06
C LYS A 282 -1.99 4.24 -0.54
N ILE A 283 -0.77 3.81 -0.22
CA ILE A 283 -0.22 2.54 -0.74
C ILE A 283 -0.96 1.34 -0.16
N MET A 284 -1.28 1.34 1.13
CA MET A 284 -2.08 0.29 1.78
C MET A 284 -3.46 0.15 1.12
N SER A 285 -4.11 1.27 0.82
CA SER A 285 -5.41 1.28 0.13
C SER A 285 -5.29 0.69 -1.28
N LEU A 286 -4.32 1.13 -2.08
CA LEU A 286 -4.08 0.65 -3.44
C LEU A 286 -3.76 -0.84 -3.49
N VAL A 287 -2.84 -1.31 -2.64
CA VAL A 287 -2.42 -2.72 -2.61
C VAL A 287 -3.56 -3.63 -2.15
N ARG A 288 -4.33 -3.21 -1.13
CA ARG A 288 -5.52 -3.95 -0.67
C ARG A 288 -6.57 -4.03 -1.78
N HIS A 289 -6.82 -2.91 -2.46
CA HIS A 289 -7.78 -2.85 -3.57
C HIS A 289 -7.35 -3.77 -4.72
N ALA A 290 -6.09 -3.70 -5.14
CA ALA A 290 -5.55 -4.55 -6.20
C ALA A 290 -5.69 -6.05 -5.87
N GLY A 291 -5.39 -6.47 -4.64
CA GLY A 291 -5.56 -7.85 -4.20
C GLY A 291 -7.02 -8.31 -4.28
N ARG A 292 -7.95 -7.54 -3.73
CA ARG A 292 -9.39 -7.85 -3.79
C ARG A 292 -9.92 -7.85 -5.22
N TYR A 293 -9.51 -6.88 -6.02
CA TYR A 293 -9.93 -6.80 -7.42
C TYR A 293 -9.49 -8.04 -8.21
N LEU A 294 -8.23 -8.45 -8.09
CA LEU A 294 -7.72 -9.65 -8.72
C LEU A 294 -8.48 -10.91 -8.24
N GLU A 295 -8.72 -11.05 -6.94
CA GLU A 295 -9.47 -12.19 -6.39
C GLU A 295 -10.90 -12.29 -6.95
N ASN A 296 -11.56 -11.17 -7.23
CA ASN A 296 -12.90 -11.12 -7.78
C ASN A 296 -12.94 -11.30 -9.31
N THR A 297 -11.84 -11.04 -10.00
CA THR A 297 -11.78 -11.01 -11.47
C THR A 297 -11.21 -12.31 -12.07
N LEU A 298 -10.33 -12.98 -11.34
CA LEU A 298 -9.65 -14.22 -11.76
C LEU A 298 -10.40 -15.46 -11.33
#